data_07937c97e58d93c2e0cbca505b440084
#
_entry.id   07937c97e58d93c2e0cbca505b440084
#
_cell.length_a   1.000
_cell.length_b   1.000
_cell.length_c   1.000
_cell.angle_alpha   90.00
_cell.angle_beta   90.00
_cell.angle_gamma   90.00
#
_symmetry.space_group_name_H-M   'P 1'
#
loop_
_entity.id
_entity.type
_entity.pdbx_description
1 polymer ?
#
loop_
_entity_poly.entity_id
_entity_poly.type
_entity_poly.pdbx_seq_one_letter_code
_entity_poly.pdbx_strand_id
1 'polypeptide(L)'
;MELRSFADVGLVGFPNAGKSTFLNSVSAAKPKIGDYPFTTLKPNLGTIKYFEKSYVIADIPGLIEGASTGLGLGIKFLKHISRTKSLIIFLDPENSEIELLDQFKILTKELFEFDKELIEKKIWIVVNKNDLLEKNGSDEIKLLKDQLSDLGIKYQDLLSISGYTKNNIEKLFNSLFNEKN
;
A
#
# COMPACT_ATOMS: atom_id res chain seq x y z
N MET A 1 -8.25 -19.99 20.08
CA MET A 1 -7.35 -18.82 20.18
C MET A 1 -7.44 -18.07 18.85
N GLU A 2 -8.27 -17.02 18.79
CA GLU A 2 -8.41 -16.21 17.56
C GLU A 2 -7.08 -15.48 17.32
N LEU A 3 -6.40 -15.84 16.26
CA LEU A 3 -5.23 -15.12 15.77
C LEU A 3 -5.70 -13.79 15.20
N ARG A 4 -5.76 -12.75 16.03
CA ARG A 4 -6.09 -11.40 15.58
C ARG A 4 -5.14 -10.99 14.47
N SER A 5 -5.68 -10.64 13.34
CA SER A 5 -4.98 -10.03 12.22
C SER A 5 -4.22 -8.79 12.72
N PHE A 6 -2.95 -8.65 12.34
CA PHE A 6 -2.09 -7.52 12.75
C PHE A 6 -2.63 -6.18 12.25
N ALA A 7 -3.08 -6.16 11.01
CA ALA A 7 -3.75 -5.05 10.36
C ALA A 7 -4.73 -5.59 9.31
N ASP A 8 -5.72 -4.79 8.94
CA ASP A 8 -6.67 -5.16 7.88
C ASP A 8 -6.03 -4.90 6.51
N VAL A 9 -5.26 -3.82 6.39
CA VAL A 9 -4.64 -3.37 5.14
C VAL A 9 -3.16 -3.07 5.35
N GLY A 10 -2.30 -3.56 4.46
CA GLY A 10 -0.89 -3.21 4.40
C GLY A 10 -0.60 -2.21 3.28
N LEU A 11 0.20 -1.17 3.57
CA LEU A 11 0.69 -0.21 2.57
C LEU A 11 2.07 -0.64 2.10
N VAL A 12 2.25 -0.74 0.80
CA VAL A 12 3.50 -1.10 0.13
C VAL A 12 3.85 -0.02 -0.88
N GLY A 13 5.10 0.37 -0.99
CA GLY A 13 5.53 1.38 -1.95
C GLY A 13 6.94 1.86 -1.66
N PHE A 14 7.55 2.51 -2.64
CA PHE A 14 8.89 3.09 -2.51
C PHE A 14 8.98 4.10 -1.36
N PRO A 15 10.19 4.36 -0.84
CA PRO A 15 10.42 5.51 0.02
C PRO A 15 9.88 6.79 -0.64
N ASN A 16 9.29 7.67 0.15
CA ASN A 16 8.69 8.93 -0.31
C ASN A 16 7.46 8.81 -1.24
N ALA A 17 6.94 7.62 -1.51
CA ALA A 17 5.67 7.46 -2.26
C ALA A 17 4.45 8.04 -1.53
N GLY A 18 4.63 8.55 -0.31
CA GLY A 18 3.59 9.25 0.45
C GLY A 18 2.72 8.36 1.34
N LYS A 19 3.14 7.12 1.62
CA LYS A 19 2.41 6.18 2.50
C LYS A 19 2.16 6.75 3.89
N SER A 20 3.19 7.28 4.53
CA SER A 20 3.08 7.86 5.87
C SER A 20 2.24 9.15 5.87
N THR A 21 2.35 9.98 4.82
CA THR A 21 1.50 11.17 4.65
C THR A 21 0.03 10.76 4.53
N PHE A 22 -0.26 9.78 3.68
CA PHE A 22 -1.59 9.20 3.55
C PHE A 22 -2.10 8.69 4.91
N LEU A 23 -1.32 7.84 5.58
CA LEU A 23 -1.72 7.25 6.85
C LEU A 23 -2.02 8.32 7.93
N ASN A 24 -1.19 9.37 8.02
CA ASN A 24 -1.41 10.50 8.92
C ASN A 24 -2.69 11.27 8.58
N SER A 25 -2.98 11.45 7.28
CA SER A 25 -4.12 12.25 6.83
C SER A 25 -5.48 11.58 7.06
N VAL A 26 -5.52 10.25 7.10
CA VAL A 26 -6.76 9.44 7.18
C VAL A 26 -7.00 8.80 8.54
N SER A 27 -6.00 8.74 9.40
CA SER A 27 -6.13 8.12 10.71
C SER A 27 -7.02 8.94 11.63
N ALA A 28 -7.92 8.27 12.36
CA ALA A 28 -8.81 8.88 13.34
C ALA A 28 -8.07 9.46 14.56
N ALA A 29 -6.86 8.96 14.81
CA ALA A 29 -5.94 9.45 15.82
C ALA A 29 -4.52 9.43 15.22
N LYS A 30 -3.57 10.13 15.85
CA LYS A 30 -2.17 10.10 15.42
C LYS A 30 -1.69 8.65 15.29
N PRO A 31 -1.13 8.24 14.14
CA PRO A 31 -0.61 6.90 13.96
C PRO A 31 0.40 6.53 15.05
N LYS A 32 0.32 5.31 15.51
CA LYS A 32 1.21 4.80 16.56
C LYS A 32 2.30 3.96 15.92
N ILE A 33 3.52 4.17 16.39
CA ILE A 33 4.64 3.29 16.05
C ILE A 33 4.41 1.98 16.80
N GLY A 34 4.30 0.89 16.06
CA GLY A 34 4.18 -0.45 16.64
C GLY A 34 5.52 -0.90 17.22
N ASP A 35 5.58 -1.15 18.52
CA ASP A 35 6.77 -1.68 19.18
C ASP A 35 6.66 -3.20 19.28
N TYR A 36 7.24 -3.87 18.28
CA TYR A 36 7.25 -5.33 18.22
C TYR A 36 8.65 -5.83 18.50
N PRO A 37 8.86 -6.64 19.54
CA PRO A 37 10.19 -7.04 20.02
C PRO A 37 11.01 -7.89 19.03
N PHE A 38 10.40 -8.22 17.88
CA PHE A 38 11.02 -9.03 16.83
C PHE A 38 11.23 -8.26 15.51
N THR A 39 11.10 -6.93 15.53
CA THR A 39 11.29 -6.07 14.34
C THR A 39 12.42 -5.09 14.57
N THR A 40 13.33 -4.99 13.59
CA THR A 40 14.31 -3.90 13.54
C THR A 40 13.69 -2.61 13.01
N LEU A 41 12.66 -2.73 12.16
CA LEU A 41 11.87 -1.62 11.64
C LEU A 41 10.49 -1.61 12.30
N LYS A 42 10.06 -0.44 12.75
CA LYS A 42 8.80 -0.26 13.46
C LYS A 42 7.71 0.21 12.48
N PRO A 43 6.64 -0.58 12.27
CA PRO A 43 5.56 -0.15 11.41
C PRO A 43 4.78 0.99 12.03
N ASN A 44 4.28 1.90 11.19
CA ASN A 44 3.30 2.89 11.60
C ASN A 44 1.90 2.30 11.42
N LEU A 45 1.13 2.33 12.49
CA LEU A 45 -0.24 1.82 12.50
C LEU A 45 -1.22 2.98 12.61
N GLY A 46 -2.12 3.10 11.67
CA GLY A 46 -3.25 4.03 11.70
C GLY A 46 -4.57 3.30 11.84
N THR A 47 -5.50 3.89 12.56
CA THR A 47 -6.88 3.40 12.66
C THR A 47 -7.78 4.31 11.85
N ILE A 48 -8.49 3.75 10.90
CA ILE A 48 -9.48 4.44 10.07
C ILE A 48 -10.86 4.08 10.55
N LYS A 49 -11.68 5.09 10.78
CA LYS A 49 -13.12 4.90 11.00
C LYS A 49 -13.84 5.08 9.67
N TYR A 50 -14.52 4.03 9.24
CA TYR A 50 -15.34 4.05 8.03
C TYR A 50 -16.73 3.49 8.36
N PHE A 51 -17.76 4.34 8.30
CA PHE A 51 -19.07 4.10 8.91
C PHE A 51 -18.91 3.71 10.40
N GLU A 52 -19.57 2.64 10.82
CA GLU A 52 -19.53 2.16 12.22
C GLU A 52 -18.36 1.20 12.51
N LYS A 53 -17.52 0.92 11.50
CA LYS A 53 -16.39 -0.02 11.62
C LYS A 53 -15.07 0.73 11.74
N SER A 54 -14.13 0.11 12.42
CA SER A 54 -12.74 0.56 12.52
C SER A 54 -11.82 -0.44 11.82
N TYR A 55 -10.91 0.08 11.00
CA TYR A 55 -9.92 -0.70 10.26
C TYR A 55 -8.52 -0.27 10.65
N VAL A 56 -7.61 -1.22 10.79
CA VAL A 56 -6.21 -0.95 11.06
C VAL A 56 -5.43 -1.03 9.76
N ILE A 57 -4.71 0.04 9.45
CA ILE A 57 -3.79 0.11 8.31
C ILE A 57 -2.37 0.17 8.83
N ALA A 58 -1.49 -0.64 8.25
CA ALA A 58 -0.07 -0.67 8.55
C ALA A 58 0.76 -0.11 7.39
N ASP A 59 1.54 0.94 7.64
CA ASP A 59 2.63 1.34 6.76
C ASP A 59 3.81 0.43 7.02
N ILE A 60 4.24 -0.27 5.97
CA ILE A 60 5.29 -1.28 6.02
C ILE A 60 6.60 -0.63 5.52
N PRO A 61 7.44 -0.10 6.42
CA PRO A 61 8.71 0.46 6.01
C PRO A 61 9.67 -0.63 5.55
N GLY A 62 10.50 -0.34 4.56
CA GLY A 62 11.69 -1.13 4.25
C GLY A 62 11.46 -2.43 3.50
N LEU A 63 10.30 -2.66 2.86
CA LEU A 63 10.18 -3.75 1.89
C LEU A 63 11.22 -3.58 0.76
N ILE A 64 11.56 -2.35 0.39
CA ILE A 64 12.47 -2.03 -0.71
C ILE A 64 13.92 -1.75 -0.27
N GLU A 65 14.15 -1.34 0.98
CA GLU A 65 15.47 -0.89 1.45
C GLU A 65 16.39 -2.02 1.95
N GLY A 66 16.14 -3.28 1.64
CA GLY A 66 17.04 -4.33 2.10
C GLY A 66 16.49 -5.74 2.19
N ALA A 67 15.38 -6.04 1.57
CA ALA A 67 14.87 -7.40 1.54
C ALA A 67 15.86 -8.36 0.84
N SER A 68 16.56 -7.88 -0.19
CA SER A 68 17.58 -8.64 -0.92
C SER A 68 18.92 -8.79 -0.20
N THR A 69 19.22 -7.96 0.82
CA THR A 69 20.52 -7.98 1.52
C THR A 69 20.51 -8.75 2.85
N GLY A 70 19.39 -9.36 3.23
CA GLY A 70 19.27 -10.12 4.49
C GLY A 70 19.36 -9.30 5.77
N LEU A 71 19.55 -7.98 5.67
CA LEU A 71 19.64 -7.04 6.79
C LEU A 71 18.28 -6.40 7.12
N GLY A 72 17.24 -6.73 6.34
CA GLY A 72 15.90 -6.17 6.46
C GLY A 72 15.09 -6.76 7.60
N LEU A 73 13.84 -6.48 7.55
CA LEU A 73 12.76 -6.89 8.44
C LEU A 73 12.90 -8.34 8.92
N GLY A 74 12.89 -8.55 10.20
CA GLY A 74 12.95 -9.90 10.75
C GLY A 74 11.83 -10.78 10.19
N ILE A 75 12.17 -12.00 9.77
CA ILE A 75 11.24 -13.01 9.19
C ILE A 75 9.92 -13.13 9.98
N LYS A 76 9.96 -12.89 11.28
CA LYS A 76 8.77 -12.92 12.14
C LYS A 76 7.81 -11.75 11.89
N PHE A 77 8.33 -10.54 11.60
CA PHE A 77 7.48 -9.37 11.32
C PHE A 77 6.73 -9.53 10.00
N LEU A 78 7.41 -10.08 9.03
CA LEU A 78 6.85 -10.32 7.72
C LEU A 78 5.77 -11.41 7.75
N LYS A 79 5.87 -12.39 8.64
CA LYS A 79 4.76 -13.32 8.96
C LYS A 79 3.54 -12.61 9.57
N HIS A 80 3.70 -11.42 10.13
CA HIS A 80 2.55 -10.63 10.60
C HIS A 80 1.90 -9.83 9.47
N ILE A 81 2.68 -9.39 8.47
CA ILE A 81 2.16 -8.75 7.27
C ILE A 81 1.42 -9.76 6.39
N SER A 82 1.89 -10.99 6.31
CA SER A 82 1.15 -12.06 5.64
C SER A 82 -0.23 -12.30 6.23
N ARG A 83 -0.53 -11.75 7.40
CA ARG A 83 -1.86 -11.78 8.04
C ARG A 83 -2.75 -10.59 7.72
N THR A 84 -2.30 -9.59 6.94
CA THR A 84 -3.22 -8.56 6.43
C THR A 84 -4.18 -9.17 5.42
N LYS A 85 -5.40 -8.66 5.36
CA LYS A 85 -6.42 -9.17 4.43
C LYS A 85 -6.19 -8.67 3.00
N SER A 86 -5.63 -7.48 2.89
CA SER A 86 -5.43 -6.79 1.62
C SER A 86 -4.19 -5.91 1.63
N LEU A 87 -3.71 -5.56 0.44
CA LEU A 87 -2.57 -4.68 0.23
C LEU A 87 -2.96 -3.50 -0.65
N ILE A 88 -2.37 -2.35 -0.37
CA ILE A 88 -2.39 -1.20 -1.27
C ILE A 88 -0.96 -0.95 -1.75
N ILE A 89 -0.75 -1.02 -3.04
CA ILE A 89 0.52 -0.67 -3.68
C ILE A 89 0.48 0.80 -4.05
N PHE A 90 1.33 1.60 -3.41
CA PHE A 90 1.50 3.01 -3.68
C PHE A 90 2.54 3.23 -4.77
N LEU A 91 2.13 3.89 -5.84
CA LEU A 91 2.97 4.31 -6.94
C LEU A 91 3.11 5.84 -6.90
N ASP A 92 4.31 6.31 -7.21
CA ASP A 92 4.67 7.72 -7.17
C ASP A 92 4.93 8.23 -8.59
N PRO A 93 4.05 9.05 -9.17
CA PRO A 93 4.25 9.63 -10.50
C PRO A 93 5.37 10.67 -10.55
N GLU A 94 5.77 11.23 -9.40
CA GLU A 94 6.90 12.17 -9.28
C GLU A 94 8.27 11.49 -9.20
N ASN A 95 8.30 10.17 -9.25
CA ASN A 95 9.56 9.44 -9.32
C ASN A 95 10.14 9.55 -10.74
N SER A 96 11.14 10.42 -10.91
CA SER A 96 11.78 10.67 -12.21
C SER A 96 12.69 9.52 -12.71
N GLU A 97 13.00 8.55 -11.87
CA GLU A 97 13.92 7.46 -12.20
C GLU A 97 13.20 6.17 -12.66
N ILE A 98 11.99 5.94 -12.16
CA ILE A 98 11.28 4.68 -12.35
C ILE A 98 9.83 4.95 -12.75
N GLU A 99 9.42 4.49 -13.93
CA GLU A 99 8.05 4.61 -14.41
C GLU A 99 7.05 3.82 -13.56
N LEU A 100 5.77 4.21 -13.58
CA LEU A 100 4.73 3.63 -12.74
C LEU A 100 4.61 2.10 -12.88
N LEU A 101 4.68 1.58 -14.12
CA LEU A 101 4.62 0.14 -14.35
C LEU A 101 5.83 -0.59 -13.76
N ASP A 102 7.02 -0.01 -13.88
CA ASP A 102 8.23 -0.63 -13.35
C ASP A 102 8.28 -0.56 -11.83
N GLN A 103 7.78 0.54 -11.22
CA GLN A 103 7.55 0.59 -9.78
C GLN A 103 6.65 -0.57 -9.33
N PHE A 104 5.54 -0.78 -10.02
CA PHE A 104 4.62 -1.88 -9.71
C PHE A 104 5.30 -3.25 -9.83
N LYS A 105 6.04 -3.49 -10.91
CA LYS A 105 6.76 -4.76 -11.12
C LYS A 105 7.81 -5.03 -10.05
N ILE A 106 8.59 -4.02 -9.68
CA ILE A 106 9.61 -4.13 -8.63
C ILE A 106 8.95 -4.49 -7.30
N LEU A 107 7.90 -3.76 -6.92
CA LEU A 107 7.19 -3.98 -5.66
C LEU A 107 6.54 -5.36 -5.58
N THR A 108 5.88 -5.79 -6.64
CA THR A 108 5.24 -7.11 -6.68
C THR A 108 6.25 -8.24 -6.71
N LYS A 109 7.40 -8.06 -7.37
CA LYS A 109 8.51 -9.01 -7.34
C LYS A 109 9.06 -9.18 -5.93
N GLU A 110 9.30 -8.08 -5.21
CA GLU A 110 9.77 -8.14 -3.82
C GLU A 110 8.75 -8.83 -2.89
N LEU A 111 7.47 -8.51 -3.03
CA LEU A 111 6.41 -9.18 -2.29
C LEU A 111 6.43 -10.70 -2.55
N PHE A 112 6.58 -11.10 -3.82
CA PHE A 112 6.63 -12.50 -4.21
C PHE A 112 7.86 -13.24 -3.67
N GLU A 113 9.04 -12.62 -3.79
CA GLU A 113 10.30 -13.19 -3.27
C GLU A 113 10.25 -13.34 -1.75
N PHE A 114 9.51 -12.47 -1.12
CA PHE A 114 9.34 -12.44 0.32
C PHE A 114 8.37 -13.53 0.82
N ASP A 115 7.14 -13.52 0.30
CA ASP A 115 6.08 -14.50 0.61
C ASP A 115 5.10 -14.54 -0.56
N LYS A 116 5.05 -15.66 -1.25
CA LYS A 116 4.17 -15.87 -2.40
C LYS A 116 2.69 -15.63 -2.07
N GLU A 117 2.27 -15.87 -0.82
CA GLU A 117 0.89 -15.63 -0.39
C GLU A 117 0.52 -14.14 -0.42
N LEU A 118 1.49 -13.22 -0.39
CA LEU A 118 1.21 -11.79 -0.41
C LEU A 118 0.65 -11.31 -1.74
N ILE A 119 1.09 -11.88 -2.86
CA ILE A 119 0.58 -11.52 -4.17
C ILE A 119 -0.77 -12.16 -4.51
N GLU A 120 -1.18 -13.17 -3.75
CA GLU A 120 -2.49 -13.81 -3.88
C GLU A 120 -3.59 -13.04 -3.14
N LYS A 121 -3.21 -12.05 -2.32
CA LYS A 121 -4.14 -11.20 -1.60
C LYS A 121 -4.91 -10.27 -2.55
N LYS A 122 -5.98 -9.69 -2.01
CA LYS A 122 -6.66 -8.57 -2.68
C LYS A 122 -5.69 -7.38 -2.74
N ILE A 123 -5.36 -6.93 -3.95
CA ILE A 123 -4.44 -5.83 -4.20
C ILE A 123 -5.19 -4.66 -4.78
N TRP A 124 -5.01 -3.48 -4.20
CA TRP A 124 -5.37 -2.19 -4.76
C TRP A 124 -4.12 -1.47 -5.23
N ILE A 125 -4.22 -0.76 -6.34
CA ILE A 125 -3.14 0.07 -6.87
C ILE A 125 -3.53 1.52 -6.69
N VAL A 126 -2.65 2.30 -6.09
CA VAL A 126 -2.85 3.71 -5.84
C VAL A 126 -1.73 4.51 -6.48
N VAL A 127 -2.07 5.37 -7.44
CA VAL A 127 -1.19 6.42 -7.92
C VAL A 127 -1.42 7.63 -7.03
N ASN A 128 -0.47 7.89 -6.13
CA ASN A 128 -0.55 8.97 -5.14
C ASN A 128 -0.05 10.30 -5.72
N LYS A 129 -0.16 11.39 -4.97
CA LYS A 129 0.29 12.74 -5.34
C LYS A 129 -0.40 13.28 -6.60
N ASN A 130 -1.67 12.96 -6.81
CA ASN A 130 -2.41 13.44 -7.99
C ASN A 130 -2.60 14.95 -8.01
N ASP A 131 -2.36 15.62 -6.90
CA ASP A 131 -2.31 17.09 -6.78
C ASP A 131 -1.09 17.71 -7.49
N LEU A 132 -0.05 16.92 -7.76
CA LEU A 132 1.15 17.32 -8.48
C LEU A 132 1.12 16.93 -9.96
N LEU A 133 0.21 16.04 -10.34
CA LEU A 133 0.08 15.61 -11.72
C LEU A 133 -0.32 16.79 -12.63
N GLU A 134 0.45 17.02 -13.67
CA GLU A 134 0.13 17.97 -14.73
C GLU A 134 -1.12 17.52 -15.53
N LYS A 135 -1.53 18.31 -16.52
CA LYS A 135 -2.71 18.06 -17.37
C LYS A 135 -2.73 16.67 -18.03
N ASN A 136 -1.57 16.05 -18.22
CA ASN A 136 -1.41 14.73 -18.84
C ASN A 136 -1.47 13.57 -17.84
N GLY A 137 -1.62 13.83 -16.55
CA GLY A 137 -1.64 12.77 -15.53
C GLY A 137 -2.76 11.72 -15.70
N SER A 138 -3.87 12.11 -16.34
CA SER A 138 -4.93 11.19 -16.72
C SER A 138 -4.47 10.16 -17.76
N ASP A 139 -3.59 10.57 -18.69
CA ASP A 139 -3.08 9.71 -19.77
C ASP A 139 -2.08 8.71 -19.22
N GLU A 140 -1.23 9.08 -18.27
CA GLU A 140 -0.31 8.17 -17.58
C GLU A 140 -1.05 7.07 -16.81
N ILE A 141 -2.13 7.44 -16.11
CA ILE A 141 -2.96 6.48 -15.38
C ILE A 141 -3.68 5.54 -16.34
N LYS A 142 -4.17 6.05 -17.47
CA LYS A 142 -4.79 5.24 -18.52
C LYS A 142 -3.77 4.29 -19.12
N LEU A 143 -2.59 4.77 -19.47
CA LEU A 143 -1.49 3.96 -19.99
C LEU A 143 -1.13 2.82 -19.01
N LEU A 144 -1.00 3.13 -17.73
CA LEU A 144 -0.74 2.12 -16.70
C LEU A 144 -1.84 1.05 -16.66
N LYS A 145 -3.12 1.44 -16.73
CA LYS A 145 -4.25 0.50 -16.78
C LYS A 145 -4.18 -0.43 -17.98
N ASP A 146 -3.91 0.13 -19.15
CA ASP A 146 -3.80 -0.63 -20.40
C ASP A 146 -2.63 -1.62 -20.31
N GLN A 147 -1.47 -1.18 -19.84
CA GLN A 147 -0.28 -2.03 -19.66
C GLN A 147 -0.51 -3.17 -18.64
N LEU A 148 -1.19 -2.90 -17.53
CA LEU A 148 -1.52 -3.92 -16.54
C LEU A 148 -2.50 -4.95 -17.09
N SER A 149 -3.47 -4.50 -17.90
CA SER A 149 -4.43 -5.35 -18.60
C SER A 149 -3.74 -6.26 -19.62
N ASP A 150 -2.84 -5.72 -20.43
CA ASP A 150 -2.07 -6.47 -21.43
C ASP A 150 -1.21 -7.56 -20.78
N LEU A 151 -0.70 -7.30 -19.60
CA LEU A 151 0.06 -8.27 -18.79
C LEU A 151 -0.82 -9.28 -18.06
N GLY A 152 -2.15 -9.17 -18.13
CA GLY A 152 -3.10 -10.04 -17.43
C GLY A 152 -3.04 -9.94 -15.91
N ILE A 153 -2.59 -8.79 -15.38
CA ILE A 153 -2.44 -8.58 -13.94
C ILE A 153 -3.80 -8.36 -13.30
N LYS A 154 -4.09 -9.12 -12.26
CA LYS A 154 -5.34 -9.01 -11.49
C LYS A 154 -5.15 -8.09 -10.30
N TYR A 155 -6.02 -7.11 -10.16
CA TYR A 155 -6.12 -6.21 -9.01
C TYR A 155 -7.58 -5.83 -8.79
N GLN A 156 -7.90 -5.31 -7.59
CA GLN A 156 -9.29 -4.97 -7.25
C GLN A 156 -9.70 -3.64 -7.89
N ASP A 157 -8.84 -2.63 -7.74
CA ASP A 157 -9.08 -1.29 -8.29
C ASP A 157 -7.76 -0.55 -8.49
N LEU A 158 -7.75 0.45 -9.39
CA LEU A 158 -6.65 1.37 -9.58
C LEU A 158 -7.18 2.80 -9.50
N LEU A 159 -6.71 3.54 -8.50
CA LEU A 159 -7.18 4.86 -8.15
C LEU A 159 -6.05 5.87 -8.10
N SER A 160 -6.33 7.07 -8.59
CA SER A 160 -5.45 8.22 -8.43
C SER A 160 -5.93 9.06 -7.25
N ILE A 161 -5.07 9.26 -6.27
CA ILE A 161 -5.40 9.98 -5.04
C ILE A 161 -4.34 11.02 -4.69
N SER A 162 -4.65 11.88 -3.73
CA SER A 162 -3.66 12.65 -2.98
C SER A 162 -3.82 12.39 -1.49
N GLY A 163 -2.81 11.78 -0.88
CA GLY A 163 -2.74 11.66 0.57
C GLY A 163 -2.60 13.01 1.27
N TYR A 164 -2.09 14.02 0.59
CA TYR A 164 -1.90 15.37 1.12
C TYR A 164 -3.19 16.20 1.10
N THR A 165 -3.83 16.33 -0.08
CA THR A 165 -5.07 17.10 -0.25
C THR A 165 -6.33 16.32 0.09
N LYS A 166 -6.22 15.02 0.36
CA LYS A 166 -7.30 14.05 0.58
C LYS A 166 -8.19 13.83 -0.65
N ASN A 167 -7.75 14.20 -1.84
CA ASN A 167 -8.50 13.98 -3.06
C ASN A 167 -8.68 12.48 -3.31
N ASN A 168 -9.91 12.05 -3.65
CA ASN A 168 -10.31 10.69 -3.96
C ASN A 168 -10.12 9.65 -2.81
N ILE A 169 -9.83 10.07 -1.58
CA ILE A 169 -9.70 9.15 -0.43
C ILE A 169 -11.00 8.41 -0.15
N GLU A 170 -12.14 9.11 -0.23
CA GLU A 170 -13.46 8.48 -0.03
C GLU A 170 -13.73 7.39 -1.08
N LYS A 171 -13.34 7.62 -2.33
CA LYS A 171 -13.44 6.60 -3.40
C LYS A 171 -12.60 5.36 -3.08
N LEU A 172 -11.38 5.57 -2.57
CA LEU A 172 -10.51 4.47 -2.15
C LEU A 172 -11.14 3.68 -1.00
N PHE A 173 -11.71 4.34 0.00
CA PHE A 173 -12.37 3.66 1.12
C PHE A 173 -13.64 2.92 0.69
N ASN A 174 -14.41 3.50 -0.20
CA ASN A 174 -15.56 2.82 -0.81
C ASN A 174 -15.13 1.54 -1.53
N SER A 175 -14.03 1.59 -2.28
CA SER A 175 -13.49 0.41 -2.98
C SER A 175 -12.91 -0.63 -2.02
N LEU A 176 -12.24 -0.20 -0.94
CA LEU A 176 -11.59 -1.09 0.02
C LEU A 176 -12.58 -1.78 0.97
N PHE A 177 -13.58 -1.04 1.46
CA PHE A 177 -14.37 -1.44 2.62
C PHE A 177 -15.85 -1.73 2.30
N ASN A 178 -16.35 -1.30 1.13
CA ASN A 178 -17.66 -1.74 0.67
C ASN A 178 -17.54 -3.17 0.13
N GLU A 179 -17.66 -4.14 1.02
CA GLU A 179 -17.97 -5.50 0.59
C GLU A 179 -19.35 -5.47 -0.06
N LYS A 180 -19.39 -5.51 -1.38
CA LYS A 180 -20.62 -5.93 -2.05
C LYS A 180 -20.83 -7.39 -1.63
N ASN A 181 -21.81 -7.60 -0.76
CA ASN A 181 -22.37 -8.92 -0.48
C ASN A 181 -22.80 -9.62 -1.77
#